data_f467ff43f84cb911c36297ff5e2c7cc7
#
_entry.id   f467ff43f84cb911c36297ff5e2c7cc7
#
_cell.length_a   1.000
_cell.length_b   1.000
_cell.length_c   1.000
_cell.angle_alpha   90.00
_cell.angle_beta   90.00
_cell.angle_gamma   90.00
#
_symmetry.space_group_name_H-M   'P 1'
#
loop_
_entity.id
_entity.type
_entity.pdbx_description
1 polymer ?
#
loop_
_entity_poly.entity_id
_entity_poly.type
_entity_poly.pdbx_seq_one_letter_code
_entity_poly.pdbx_strand_id
1 'polypeptide(L)'
;MELKLDGVTKTYPNGVKALQNITLTIPRGMFGLLGPNGAGKSSLMRSLATLQEVDSGTMTFDGIDIRREKDRLREVLGFLPQDFGVYPKVSAWDMLDHLAQLKGLSKRAERHDAVKALLTRTNLWDQRDRRLGGYSGGMKQRFGIAQALLGNPKLIIVDEPTAGLDPAERFRFHNLLADISEGVVVLLSTHIVGDVADLCQNMAIMAQGKVVTSGHPLELMKSLSGRIWKKFVTTAELETLSKSLTIIAVRRVAGQQLAHVLADSQPDSTFEPVSPDLEDVYFQALTTAQKAA
;
A
#
# COMPACT_ATOMS: atom_id res chain seq x y z
N MET A 1 17.77 3.68 8.82
CA MET A 1 17.23 3.33 7.50
C MET A 1 15.85 3.94 7.38
N GLU A 2 15.65 4.84 6.44
CA GLU A 2 14.39 5.54 6.19
C GLU A 2 14.31 6.01 4.73
N LEU A 3 13.11 6.14 4.21
CA LEU A 3 12.83 6.73 2.91
C LEU A 3 12.21 8.11 3.13
N LYS A 4 12.83 9.16 2.58
CA LYS A 4 12.37 10.54 2.71
C LYS A 4 11.96 11.13 1.37
N LEU A 5 10.85 11.82 1.37
CA LEU A 5 10.29 12.58 0.27
C LEU A 5 10.12 14.03 0.74
N ASP A 6 10.56 14.99 -0.07
CA ASP A 6 10.39 16.41 0.25
C ASP A 6 9.98 17.17 -1.02
N GLY A 7 8.78 17.74 -0.98
CA GLY A 7 8.22 18.56 -2.04
C GLY A 7 8.03 17.88 -3.40
N VAL A 8 7.84 16.56 -3.43
CA VAL A 8 7.79 15.79 -4.67
C VAL A 8 6.56 16.11 -5.48
N THR A 9 6.74 16.50 -6.76
CA THR A 9 5.67 16.81 -7.69
C THR A 9 5.80 16.01 -8.99
N LYS A 10 4.64 15.68 -9.58
CA LYS A 10 4.56 15.04 -10.90
C LYS A 10 3.29 15.45 -11.61
N THR A 11 3.46 16.03 -12.80
CA THR A 11 2.35 16.33 -13.72
C THR A 11 2.59 15.54 -15.00
N TYR A 12 1.59 14.84 -15.49
CA TYR A 12 1.66 14.13 -16.76
C TYR A 12 1.42 15.07 -17.94
N PRO A 13 1.85 14.71 -19.17
CA PRO A 13 1.67 15.56 -20.37
C PRO A 13 0.20 15.95 -20.66
N ASN A 14 -0.75 15.13 -20.22
CA ASN A 14 -2.19 15.42 -20.32
C ASN A 14 -2.71 16.40 -19.24
N GLY A 15 -1.83 17.03 -18.47
CA GLY A 15 -2.17 18.01 -17.43
C GLY A 15 -2.56 17.41 -16.08
N VAL A 16 -2.64 16.09 -15.92
CA VAL A 16 -2.99 15.43 -14.65
C VAL A 16 -1.86 15.63 -13.65
N LYS A 17 -2.15 16.33 -12.54
CA LYS A 17 -1.24 16.52 -11.39
C LYS A 17 -1.29 15.29 -10.49
N ALA A 18 -0.48 14.30 -10.79
CA ALA A 18 -0.48 13.01 -10.08
C ALA A 18 0.14 13.07 -8.69
N LEU A 19 1.16 13.92 -8.50
CA LEU A 19 1.79 14.19 -7.20
C LEU A 19 1.89 15.70 -7.01
N GLN A 20 1.46 16.20 -5.85
CA GLN A 20 1.39 17.61 -5.54
C GLN A 20 2.07 17.88 -4.19
N ASN A 21 3.35 18.24 -4.23
CA ASN A 21 4.14 18.61 -3.06
C ASN A 21 4.13 17.52 -1.97
N ILE A 22 4.42 16.27 -2.36
CA ILE A 22 4.47 15.15 -1.42
C ILE A 22 5.68 15.28 -0.52
N THR A 23 5.44 15.45 0.78
CA THR A 23 6.45 15.41 1.82
C THR A 23 6.07 14.31 2.80
N LEU A 24 6.94 13.31 2.96
CA LEU A 24 6.67 12.12 3.75
C LEU A 24 7.98 11.46 4.19
N THR A 25 8.02 11.02 5.45
CA THR A 25 9.11 10.16 5.96
C THR A 25 8.54 8.78 6.26
N ILE A 26 9.14 7.77 5.66
CA ILE A 26 8.77 6.36 5.77
C ILE A 26 9.87 5.65 6.55
N PRO A 27 9.60 5.28 7.82
CA PRO A 27 10.58 4.61 8.65
C PRO A 27 10.76 3.14 8.28
N ARG A 28 11.72 2.49 8.89
CA ARG A 28 11.90 1.03 8.86
C ARG A 28 10.64 0.31 9.34
N GLY A 29 10.35 -0.85 8.77
CA GLY A 29 9.15 -1.65 9.02
C GLY A 29 8.10 -1.49 7.93
N MET A 30 6.88 -1.94 8.21
CA MET A 30 5.76 -1.88 7.28
C MET A 30 5.10 -0.51 7.33
N PHE A 31 5.01 0.14 6.17
CA PHE A 31 4.34 1.42 5.98
C PHE A 31 3.21 1.30 4.95
N GLY A 32 1.99 1.66 5.33
CA GLY A 32 0.81 1.64 4.47
C GLY A 32 0.59 2.97 3.74
N LEU A 33 0.47 2.92 2.41
CA LEU A 33 0.03 4.05 1.59
C LEU A 33 -1.39 3.79 1.12
N LEU A 34 -2.36 4.37 1.83
CA LEU A 34 -3.79 4.16 1.61
C LEU A 34 -4.36 5.29 0.74
N GLY A 35 -5.32 4.99 -0.13
CA GLY A 35 -6.02 6.01 -0.92
C GLY A 35 -6.85 5.41 -2.03
N PRO A 36 -7.84 6.16 -2.56
CA PRO A 36 -8.68 5.70 -3.65
C PRO A 36 -7.89 5.56 -4.96
N ASN A 37 -8.52 4.94 -5.95
CA ASN A 37 -7.98 4.91 -7.30
C ASN A 37 -7.82 6.35 -7.83
N GLY A 38 -6.68 6.62 -8.49
CA GLY A 38 -6.36 7.97 -8.96
C GLY A 38 -5.78 8.91 -7.90
N ALA A 39 -5.59 8.47 -6.65
CA ALA A 39 -4.97 9.30 -5.60
C ALA A 39 -3.48 9.64 -5.83
N GLY A 40 -2.81 8.97 -6.78
CA GLY A 40 -1.40 9.18 -7.07
C GLY A 40 -0.47 8.08 -6.53
N LYS A 41 -0.99 7.06 -5.83
CA LYS A 41 -0.19 5.98 -5.22
C LYS A 41 0.76 5.31 -6.20
N SER A 42 0.26 4.76 -7.31
CA SER A 42 1.10 4.06 -8.30
C SER A 42 2.09 5.00 -9.00
N SER A 43 1.76 6.29 -9.15
CA SER A 43 2.70 7.29 -9.66
C SER A 43 3.85 7.48 -8.68
N LEU A 44 3.57 7.57 -7.37
CA LEU A 44 4.59 7.65 -6.33
C LEU A 44 5.45 6.37 -6.30
N MET A 45 4.84 5.19 -6.33
CA MET A 45 5.54 3.90 -6.34
C MET A 45 6.50 3.77 -7.54
N ARG A 46 6.05 4.13 -8.75
CA ARG A 46 6.87 4.12 -9.96
C ARG A 46 8.03 5.12 -9.89
N SER A 47 7.81 6.28 -9.29
CA SER A 47 8.88 7.28 -9.11
C SER A 47 9.94 6.77 -8.14
N LEU A 48 9.54 6.17 -7.03
CA LEU A 48 10.42 5.55 -6.06
C LEU A 48 11.17 4.34 -6.63
N ALA A 49 10.49 3.55 -7.48
CA ALA A 49 11.10 2.43 -8.19
C ALA A 49 12.01 2.84 -9.36
N THR A 50 12.23 4.14 -9.56
CA THR A 50 13.03 4.70 -10.67
C THR A 50 12.51 4.42 -12.07
N LEU A 51 11.21 4.10 -12.19
CA LEU A 51 10.55 3.79 -13.46
C LEU A 51 9.97 5.04 -14.13
N GLN A 52 9.85 6.15 -13.41
CA GLN A 52 9.47 7.45 -13.95
C GLN A 52 10.17 8.58 -13.20
N GLU A 53 10.35 9.72 -13.89
CA GLU A 53 10.91 10.93 -13.34
C GLU A 53 9.83 11.77 -12.65
N VAL A 54 10.21 12.45 -11.56
CA VAL A 54 9.43 13.50 -10.93
C VAL A 54 9.84 14.86 -11.48
N ASP A 55 8.93 15.84 -11.44
CA ASP A 55 9.19 17.17 -11.99
C ASP A 55 10.03 18.00 -11.02
N SER A 56 9.76 17.91 -9.71
CA SER A 56 10.51 18.61 -8.66
C SER A 56 10.49 17.84 -7.35
N GLY A 57 11.23 18.34 -6.36
CA GLY A 57 11.39 17.74 -5.05
C GLY A 57 12.57 16.77 -4.96
N THR A 58 12.79 16.25 -3.76
CA THR A 58 13.87 15.30 -3.46
C THR A 58 13.30 13.99 -2.93
N MET A 59 13.98 12.90 -3.26
CA MET A 59 13.66 11.56 -2.78
C MET A 59 14.97 10.89 -2.37
N THR A 60 15.08 10.45 -1.12
CA THR A 60 16.31 9.81 -0.61
C THR A 60 15.96 8.54 0.15
N PHE A 61 16.78 7.51 -0.03
CA PHE A 61 16.71 6.28 0.75
C PHE A 61 18.06 6.00 1.40
N ASP A 62 18.12 6.06 2.73
CA ASP A 62 19.33 5.79 3.53
C ASP A 62 20.57 6.52 2.97
N GLY A 63 20.41 7.79 2.61
CA GLY A 63 21.44 8.64 2.03
C GLY A 63 21.64 8.50 0.51
N ILE A 64 20.97 7.57 -0.16
CA ILE A 64 20.99 7.43 -1.62
C ILE A 64 20.00 8.43 -2.23
N ASP A 65 20.45 9.31 -3.12
CA ASP A 65 19.56 10.16 -3.93
C ASP A 65 18.94 9.33 -5.05
N ILE A 66 17.63 9.07 -4.92
CA ILE A 66 16.86 8.19 -5.83
C ILE A 66 16.87 8.70 -7.28
N ARG A 67 16.96 10.02 -7.49
CA ARG A 67 16.97 10.62 -8.82
C ARG A 67 18.32 10.52 -9.51
N ARG A 68 19.40 10.65 -8.76
CA ARG A 68 20.78 10.72 -9.27
C ARG A 68 21.49 9.39 -9.23
N GLU A 69 21.23 8.57 -8.21
CA GLU A 69 21.93 7.31 -7.94
C GLU A 69 21.02 6.09 -8.19
N LYS A 70 20.31 6.08 -9.33
CA LYS A 70 19.29 5.05 -9.65
C LYS A 70 19.83 3.63 -9.59
N ASP A 71 21.04 3.39 -10.09
CA ASP A 71 21.59 2.04 -10.13
C ASP A 71 21.94 1.56 -8.73
N ARG A 72 22.48 2.43 -7.88
CA ARG A 72 22.76 2.14 -6.48
C ARG A 72 21.48 1.83 -5.68
N LEU A 73 20.39 2.55 -5.97
CA LEU A 73 19.08 2.21 -5.37
C LEU A 73 18.59 0.84 -5.85
N ARG A 74 18.69 0.53 -7.15
CA ARG A 74 18.21 -0.74 -7.73
C ARG A 74 18.90 -1.96 -7.15
N GLU A 75 20.14 -1.85 -6.68
CA GLU A 75 20.84 -2.93 -5.97
C GLU A 75 20.14 -3.33 -4.68
N VAL A 76 19.53 -2.36 -3.98
CA VAL A 76 18.88 -2.54 -2.67
C VAL A 76 17.35 -2.46 -2.72
N LEU A 77 16.77 -2.34 -3.92
CA LEU A 77 15.34 -2.23 -4.15
C LEU A 77 14.75 -3.57 -4.59
N GLY A 78 13.65 -3.95 -3.93
CA GLY A 78 12.67 -4.93 -4.41
C GLY A 78 11.38 -4.23 -4.81
N PHE A 79 10.86 -4.53 -6.00
CA PHE A 79 9.61 -3.92 -6.47
C PHE A 79 8.65 -4.97 -7.01
N LEU A 80 7.43 -4.98 -6.47
CA LEU A 80 6.29 -5.73 -6.99
C LEU A 80 5.25 -4.73 -7.47
N PRO A 81 5.10 -4.51 -8.78
CA PRO A 81 4.04 -3.68 -9.33
C PRO A 81 2.68 -4.38 -9.25
N GLN A 82 1.59 -3.61 -9.34
CA GLN A 82 0.22 -4.11 -9.35
C GLN A 82 -0.01 -5.14 -10.46
N ASP A 83 0.44 -4.82 -11.67
CA ASP A 83 0.44 -5.73 -12.82
C ASP A 83 1.88 -6.13 -13.14
N PHE A 84 2.22 -7.37 -12.88
CA PHE A 84 3.49 -7.93 -13.31
C PHE A 84 3.27 -9.15 -14.21
N GLY A 85 3.99 -9.16 -15.31
CA GLY A 85 3.95 -10.27 -16.24
C GLY A 85 4.84 -11.42 -15.77
N VAL A 86 4.39 -12.65 -16.04
CA VAL A 86 5.22 -13.84 -15.93
C VAL A 86 5.37 -14.47 -17.30
N TYR A 87 6.51 -15.09 -17.57
CA TYR A 87 6.69 -15.88 -18.78
C TYR A 87 5.95 -17.20 -18.63
N PRO A 88 4.80 -17.42 -19.32
CA PRO A 88 3.88 -18.52 -18.98
C PRO A 88 4.46 -19.90 -19.25
N LYS A 89 5.47 -20.01 -20.12
CA LYS A 89 6.09 -21.28 -20.52
C LYS A 89 7.32 -21.65 -19.68
N VAL A 90 7.78 -20.77 -18.80
CA VAL A 90 8.97 -20.93 -17.94
C VAL A 90 8.55 -21.42 -16.57
N SER A 91 9.36 -22.24 -15.89
CA SER A 91 9.13 -22.66 -14.51
C SER A 91 9.48 -21.54 -13.52
N ALA A 92 8.94 -21.62 -12.30
CA ALA A 92 9.30 -20.65 -11.25
C ALA A 92 10.79 -20.72 -10.89
N TRP A 93 11.35 -21.92 -10.88
CA TRP A 93 12.78 -22.12 -10.64
C TRP A 93 13.63 -21.43 -11.70
N ASP A 94 13.41 -21.74 -12.98
CA ASP A 94 14.22 -21.19 -14.07
C ASP A 94 14.12 -19.68 -14.15
N MET A 95 12.91 -19.13 -13.93
CA MET A 95 12.69 -17.69 -13.95
C MET A 95 13.42 -16.99 -12.81
N LEU A 96 13.33 -17.51 -11.57
CA LEU A 96 14.04 -16.93 -10.44
C LEU A 96 15.57 -17.10 -10.57
N ASP A 97 16.05 -18.23 -11.07
CA ASP A 97 17.49 -18.45 -11.32
C ASP A 97 18.03 -17.42 -12.32
N HIS A 98 17.30 -17.19 -13.41
CA HIS A 98 17.65 -16.18 -14.40
C HIS A 98 17.67 -14.76 -13.80
N LEU A 99 16.62 -14.39 -13.05
CA LEU A 99 16.53 -13.08 -12.40
C LEU A 99 17.61 -12.88 -11.32
N ALA A 100 17.95 -13.93 -10.59
CA ALA A 100 19.04 -13.92 -9.61
C ALA A 100 20.39 -13.66 -10.27
N GLN A 101 20.61 -14.24 -11.45
CA GLN A 101 21.81 -13.95 -12.24
C GLN A 101 21.86 -12.48 -12.67
N LEU A 102 20.75 -11.92 -13.13
CA LEU A 102 20.64 -10.49 -13.49
C LEU A 102 20.85 -9.57 -12.28
N LYS A 103 20.50 -10.02 -11.07
CA LYS A 103 20.78 -9.31 -9.80
C LYS A 103 22.23 -9.48 -9.30
N GLY A 104 23.11 -10.10 -10.08
CA GLY A 104 24.53 -10.21 -9.78
C GLY A 104 24.95 -11.49 -9.02
N LEU A 105 24.04 -12.43 -8.76
CA LEU A 105 24.35 -13.73 -8.17
C LEU A 105 25.00 -14.64 -9.23
N SER A 106 26.27 -14.40 -9.57
CA SER A 106 26.97 -15.08 -10.65
C SER A 106 27.35 -16.52 -10.33
N LYS A 107 27.67 -16.83 -9.06
CA LYS A 107 28.04 -18.18 -8.65
C LYS A 107 26.80 -19.09 -8.56
N ARG A 108 26.83 -20.17 -9.35
CA ARG A 108 25.69 -21.09 -9.51
C ARG A 108 25.20 -21.65 -8.16
N ALA A 109 26.10 -22.09 -7.28
CA ALA A 109 25.74 -22.66 -5.99
C ALA A 109 25.00 -21.63 -5.09
N GLU A 110 25.58 -20.42 -4.91
CA GLU A 110 24.97 -19.34 -4.14
C GLU A 110 23.60 -18.94 -4.70
N ARG A 111 23.47 -18.89 -6.02
CA ARG A 111 22.22 -18.56 -6.71
C ARG A 111 21.17 -19.64 -6.50
N HIS A 112 21.51 -20.92 -6.62
CA HIS A 112 20.59 -22.02 -6.38
C HIS A 112 20.11 -22.06 -4.92
N ASP A 113 20.99 -21.81 -3.95
CA ASP A 113 20.63 -21.72 -2.54
C ASP A 113 19.68 -20.56 -2.27
N ALA A 114 19.95 -19.39 -2.84
CA ALA A 114 19.07 -18.22 -2.73
C ALA A 114 17.69 -18.46 -3.34
N VAL A 115 17.62 -19.03 -4.54
CA VAL A 115 16.35 -19.38 -5.23
C VAL A 115 15.56 -20.41 -4.42
N LYS A 116 16.24 -21.45 -3.90
CA LYS A 116 15.60 -22.45 -3.03
C LYS A 116 15.02 -21.81 -1.77
N ALA A 117 15.78 -20.98 -1.08
CA ALA A 117 15.33 -20.29 0.12
C ALA A 117 14.09 -19.42 -0.16
N LEU A 118 14.09 -18.64 -1.26
CA LEU A 118 12.97 -17.78 -1.64
C LEU A 118 11.72 -18.58 -1.99
N LEU A 119 11.82 -19.64 -2.80
CA LEU A 119 10.69 -20.50 -3.14
C LEU A 119 10.13 -21.23 -1.92
N THR A 120 10.98 -21.61 -0.96
CA THR A 120 10.55 -22.20 0.31
C THR A 120 9.82 -21.15 1.16
N ARG A 121 10.40 -19.96 1.34
CA ARG A 121 9.81 -18.86 2.12
C ARG A 121 8.46 -18.40 1.58
N THR A 122 8.28 -18.41 0.26
CA THR A 122 7.01 -18.04 -0.39
C THR A 122 6.05 -19.22 -0.57
N ASN A 123 6.35 -20.39 0.00
CA ASN A 123 5.54 -21.62 -0.11
C ASN A 123 5.26 -22.03 -1.56
N LEU A 124 6.31 -21.98 -2.39
CA LEU A 124 6.26 -22.37 -3.82
C LEU A 124 7.25 -23.49 -4.15
N TRP A 125 8.00 -23.99 -3.15
CA TRP A 125 9.03 -24.99 -3.39
C TRP A 125 8.51 -26.25 -4.11
N ASP A 126 7.39 -26.79 -3.68
CA ASP A 126 6.79 -28.00 -4.26
C ASP A 126 6.24 -27.77 -5.68
N GLN A 127 6.04 -26.51 -6.06
CA GLN A 127 5.52 -26.11 -7.37
C GLN A 127 6.62 -25.50 -8.27
N ARG A 128 7.89 -25.53 -7.85
CA ARG A 128 9.01 -24.84 -8.50
C ARG A 128 9.21 -25.18 -9.96
N ASP A 129 8.95 -26.45 -10.32
CA ASP A 129 9.14 -26.99 -11.69
C ASP A 129 7.91 -26.77 -12.57
N ARG A 130 6.78 -26.33 -11.97
CA ARG A 130 5.55 -26.04 -12.70
C ARG A 130 5.68 -24.73 -13.46
N ARG A 131 5.16 -24.70 -14.70
CA ARG A 131 5.12 -23.50 -15.53
C ARG A 131 4.29 -22.41 -14.89
N LEU A 132 4.79 -21.16 -14.90
CA LEU A 132 4.14 -19.99 -14.29
C LEU A 132 2.77 -19.67 -14.88
N GLY A 133 2.52 -20.03 -16.14
CA GLY A 133 1.20 -19.87 -16.75
C GLY A 133 0.10 -20.68 -16.06
N GLY A 134 0.45 -21.78 -15.39
CA GLY A 134 -0.47 -22.62 -14.62
C GLY A 134 -0.64 -22.24 -13.14
N TYR A 135 -0.01 -21.16 -12.67
CA TYR A 135 -0.14 -20.68 -11.30
C TYR A 135 -1.48 -19.99 -11.06
N SER A 136 -2.07 -20.18 -9.86
CA SER A 136 -3.22 -19.40 -9.40
C SER A 136 -2.83 -17.92 -9.19
N GLY A 137 -3.80 -17.04 -9.01
CA GLY A 137 -3.55 -15.63 -8.68
C GLY A 137 -2.64 -15.47 -7.44
N GLY A 138 -2.97 -16.14 -6.34
CA GLY A 138 -2.17 -16.12 -5.12
C GLY A 138 -0.77 -16.72 -5.29
N MET A 139 -0.62 -17.80 -6.08
CA MET A 139 0.70 -18.34 -6.42
C MET A 139 1.53 -17.33 -7.22
N LYS A 140 0.92 -16.63 -8.19
CA LYS A 140 1.61 -15.58 -8.95
C LYS A 140 2.05 -14.44 -8.04
N GLN A 141 1.19 -13.97 -7.13
CA GLN A 141 1.56 -12.92 -6.18
C GLN A 141 2.73 -13.33 -5.28
N ARG A 142 2.70 -14.56 -4.72
CA ARG A 142 3.83 -15.09 -3.94
C ARG A 142 5.12 -15.21 -4.76
N PHE A 143 5.00 -15.59 -6.03
CA PHE A 143 6.13 -15.60 -6.95
C PHE A 143 6.67 -14.18 -7.21
N GLY A 144 5.80 -13.18 -7.38
CA GLY A 144 6.16 -11.78 -7.50
C GLY A 144 6.94 -11.26 -6.28
N ILE A 145 6.53 -11.65 -5.07
CA ILE A 145 7.30 -11.35 -3.86
C ILE A 145 8.66 -12.07 -3.87
N ALA A 146 8.71 -13.35 -4.26
CA ALA A 146 10.00 -14.04 -4.37
C ALA A 146 10.97 -13.31 -5.32
N GLN A 147 10.47 -12.77 -6.45
CA GLN A 147 11.26 -11.92 -7.35
C GLN A 147 11.71 -10.62 -6.67
N ALA A 148 10.80 -9.93 -5.96
CA ALA A 148 11.12 -8.68 -5.28
C ALA A 148 12.16 -8.86 -4.17
N LEU A 149 12.24 -10.04 -3.54
CA LEU A 149 13.20 -10.37 -2.49
C LEU A 149 14.58 -10.77 -3.00
N LEU A 150 14.76 -10.97 -4.30
CA LEU A 150 16.07 -11.30 -4.87
C LEU A 150 17.11 -10.21 -4.57
N GLY A 151 18.29 -10.65 -4.14
CA GLY A 151 19.41 -9.74 -3.81
C GLY A 151 19.30 -9.12 -2.41
N ASN A 152 18.42 -9.63 -1.54
CA ASN A 152 18.25 -9.18 -0.15
C ASN A 152 18.03 -7.66 -0.04
N PRO A 153 16.92 -7.13 -0.59
CA PRO A 153 16.63 -5.71 -0.67
C PRO A 153 16.48 -5.08 0.73
N LYS A 154 16.82 -3.80 0.83
CA LYS A 154 16.60 -2.97 2.03
C LYS A 154 15.36 -2.09 1.93
N LEU A 155 14.90 -1.83 0.71
CA LEU A 155 13.64 -1.16 0.39
C LEU A 155 12.79 -2.09 -0.46
N ILE A 156 11.57 -2.36 -0.02
CA ILE A 156 10.60 -3.18 -0.75
C ILE A 156 9.38 -2.32 -1.02
N ILE A 157 8.98 -2.23 -2.27
CA ILE A 157 7.78 -1.49 -2.71
C ILE A 157 6.81 -2.51 -3.30
N VAL A 158 5.58 -2.52 -2.78
CA VAL A 158 4.54 -3.47 -3.16
C VAL A 158 3.26 -2.70 -3.49
N ASP A 159 2.85 -2.75 -4.77
CA ASP A 159 1.70 -1.97 -5.26
C ASP A 159 0.46 -2.87 -5.40
N GLU A 160 -0.55 -2.67 -4.55
CA GLU A 160 -1.85 -3.37 -4.51
C GLU A 160 -1.77 -4.91 -4.57
N PRO A 161 -0.95 -5.58 -3.74
CA PRO A 161 -0.64 -6.99 -3.92
C PRO A 161 -1.78 -7.94 -3.55
N THR A 162 -2.77 -7.50 -2.79
CA THR A 162 -3.88 -8.32 -2.27
C THR A 162 -5.14 -8.21 -3.12
N ALA A 163 -5.12 -7.34 -4.14
CA ALA A 163 -6.25 -7.16 -5.04
C ALA A 163 -6.59 -8.47 -5.77
N GLY A 164 -7.86 -8.90 -5.65
CA GLY A 164 -8.35 -10.12 -6.31
C GLY A 164 -7.92 -11.44 -5.66
N LEU A 165 -7.28 -11.42 -4.50
CA LEU A 165 -7.01 -12.62 -3.72
C LEU A 165 -8.25 -13.02 -2.89
N ASP A 166 -8.47 -14.34 -2.76
CA ASP A 166 -9.43 -14.84 -1.80
C ASP A 166 -8.95 -14.63 -0.35
N PRO A 167 -9.83 -14.68 0.66
CA PRO A 167 -9.48 -14.40 2.05
C PRO A 167 -8.33 -15.26 2.59
N ALA A 168 -8.25 -16.54 2.22
CA ALA A 168 -7.22 -17.44 2.70
C ALA A 168 -5.84 -17.10 2.09
N GLU A 169 -5.80 -16.80 0.79
CA GLU A 169 -4.56 -16.36 0.12
C GLU A 169 -4.12 -14.99 0.62
N ARG A 170 -5.07 -14.05 0.87
CA ARG A 170 -4.76 -12.73 1.45
C ARG A 170 -4.13 -12.89 2.83
N PHE A 171 -4.68 -13.73 3.71
CA PHE A 171 -4.11 -14.01 5.03
C PHE A 171 -2.69 -14.58 4.95
N ARG A 172 -2.46 -15.56 4.05
CA ARG A 172 -1.11 -16.12 3.81
C ARG A 172 -0.13 -15.06 3.31
N PHE A 173 -0.60 -14.17 2.45
CA PHE A 173 0.21 -13.08 1.91
C PHE A 173 0.55 -12.05 2.99
N HIS A 174 -0.39 -11.72 3.87
CA HIS A 174 -0.17 -10.85 5.03
C HIS A 174 0.93 -11.40 5.95
N ASN A 175 0.87 -12.67 6.31
CA ASN A 175 1.90 -13.31 7.13
C ASN A 175 3.28 -13.25 6.45
N LEU A 176 3.34 -13.52 5.16
CA LEU A 176 4.57 -13.43 4.38
C LEU A 176 5.15 -12.01 4.39
N LEU A 177 4.32 -10.97 4.21
CA LEU A 177 4.78 -9.58 4.26
C LEU A 177 5.26 -9.18 5.67
N ALA A 178 4.56 -9.60 6.71
CA ALA A 178 4.95 -9.35 8.09
C ALA A 178 6.35 -9.94 8.38
N ASP A 179 6.58 -11.20 8.00
CA ASP A 179 7.88 -11.87 8.16
C ASP A 179 9.02 -11.19 7.38
N ILE A 180 8.71 -10.58 6.23
CA ILE A 180 9.69 -9.89 5.38
C ILE A 180 10.05 -8.52 5.94
N SER A 181 9.10 -7.83 6.58
CA SER A 181 9.25 -6.44 7.02
C SER A 181 10.25 -6.24 8.13
N GLU A 182 10.68 -7.33 8.78
CA GLU A 182 11.65 -7.28 9.86
C GLU A 182 13.02 -6.79 9.34
N GLY A 183 13.40 -5.60 9.73
CA GLY A 183 14.72 -5.07 9.39
C GLY A 183 14.84 -4.28 8.09
N VAL A 184 13.80 -4.16 7.30
CA VAL A 184 13.77 -3.43 6.01
C VAL A 184 12.67 -2.36 6.00
N VAL A 185 12.68 -1.47 5.01
CA VAL A 185 11.56 -0.57 4.75
C VAL A 185 10.65 -1.25 3.73
N VAL A 186 9.38 -1.49 4.10
CA VAL A 186 8.35 -2.03 3.19
C VAL A 186 7.28 -0.98 3.00
N LEU A 187 7.12 -0.50 1.78
CA LEU A 187 6.06 0.42 1.37
C LEU A 187 4.96 -0.36 0.65
N LEU A 188 3.82 -0.51 1.31
CA LEU A 188 2.63 -1.18 0.81
C LEU A 188 1.62 -0.14 0.31
N SER A 189 1.28 -0.15 -0.97
CA SER A 189 0.16 0.62 -1.51
C SER A 189 -1.10 -0.24 -1.53
N THR A 190 -2.20 0.32 -1.07
CA THR A 190 -3.50 -0.36 -1.10
C THR A 190 -4.67 0.64 -1.08
N HIS A 191 -5.83 0.22 -1.54
CA HIS A 191 -7.10 0.91 -1.31
C HIS A 191 -7.95 0.19 -0.24
N ILE A 192 -7.46 -0.91 0.31
CA ILE A 192 -8.14 -1.76 1.30
C ILE A 192 -7.66 -1.37 2.70
N VAL A 193 -8.54 -0.74 3.47
CA VAL A 193 -8.23 -0.26 4.84
C VAL A 193 -7.76 -1.38 5.75
N GLY A 194 -8.37 -2.57 5.64
CA GLY A 194 -8.01 -3.73 6.44
C GLY A 194 -6.55 -4.18 6.26
N ASP A 195 -5.96 -4.07 5.06
CA ASP A 195 -4.54 -4.43 4.86
C ASP A 195 -3.62 -3.55 5.71
N VAL A 196 -3.94 -2.25 5.79
CA VAL A 196 -3.17 -1.29 6.59
C VAL A 196 -3.37 -1.54 8.08
N ALA A 197 -4.61 -1.79 8.50
CA ALA A 197 -4.93 -2.08 9.90
C ALA A 197 -4.20 -3.31 10.42
N ASP A 198 -4.10 -4.36 9.59
CA ASP A 198 -3.51 -5.65 9.99
C ASP A 198 -1.98 -5.64 9.95
N LEU A 199 -1.36 -4.88 9.02
CA LEU A 199 0.06 -5.02 8.71
C LEU A 199 0.92 -3.81 9.10
N CYS A 200 0.35 -2.59 9.12
CA CYS A 200 1.17 -1.40 9.10
C CYS A 200 1.26 -0.71 10.46
N GLN A 201 2.48 -0.49 10.93
CA GLN A 201 2.72 0.32 12.13
C GLN A 201 2.62 1.83 11.86
N ASN A 202 2.89 2.23 10.62
CA ASN A 202 2.77 3.60 10.17
C ASN A 202 2.07 3.65 8.82
N MET A 203 1.36 4.74 8.56
CA MET A 203 0.61 4.90 7.32
C MET A 203 0.53 6.35 6.87
N ALA A 204 0.17 6.52 5.61
CA ALA A 204 -0.31 7.80 5.09
C ALA A 204 -1.55 7.58 4.22
N ILE A 205 -2.47 8.55 4.23
CA ILE A 205 -3.62 8.58 3.34
C ILE A 205 -3.35 9.60 2.24
N MET A 206 -3.43 9.15 1.00
CA MET A 206 -3.33 9.99 -0.18
C MET A 206 -4.70 10.24 -0.81
N ALA A 207 -4.95 11.48 -1.20
CA ALA A 207 -6.08 11.87 -2.03
C ALA A 207 -5.65 12.99 -2.98
N GLN A 208 -6.14 12.93 -4.23
CA GLN A 208 -5.90 14.00 -5.24
C GLN A 208 -4.42 14.39 -5.40
N GLY A 209 -3.52 13.43 -5.34
CA GLY A 209 -2.08 13.67 -5.48
C GLY A 209 -1.39 14.27 -4.25
N LYS A 210 -2.05 14.35 -3.10
CA LYS A 210 -1.53 14.91 -1.84
C LYS A 210 -1.54 13.88 -0.73
N VAL A 211 -0.63 13.99 0.24
CA VAL A 211 -0.75 13.34 1.54
C VAL A 211 -1.70 14.17 2.39
N VAL A 212 -2.82 13.58 2.78
CA VAL A 212 -3.86 14.24 3.59
C VAL A 212 -3.57 14.10 5.08
N THR A 213 -3.16 12.90 5.49
CA THR A 213 -2.75 12.60 6.87
C THR A 213 -1.73 11.48 6.89
N SER A 214 -0.91 11.44 7.93
CA SER A 214 0.05 10.35 8.15
C SER A 214 0.30 10.17 9.64
N GLY A 215 0.63 8.95 10.06
CA GLY A 215 0.93 8.62 11.45
C GLY A 215 0.72 7.15 11.77
N HIS A 216 0.75 6.83 13.06
CA HIS A 216 0.43 5.49 13.55
C HIS A 216 -1.10 5.27 13.49
N PRO A 217 -1.61 4.15 12.93
CA PRO A 217 -3.06 3.92 12.80
C PRO A 217 -3.84 4.11 14.09
N LEU A 218 -3.34 3.58 15.22
CA LEU A 218 -4.01 3.72 16.51
C LEU A 218 -4.08 5.16 17.02
N GLU A 219 -3.07 5.99 16.74
CA GLU A 219 -3.07 7.40 17.12
C GLU A 219 -4.06 8.19 16.27
N LEU A 220 -4.12 7.88 14.97
CA LEU A 220 -5.10 8.50 14.07
C LEU A 220 -6.53 8.16 14.48
N MET A 221 -6.82 6.89 14.81
CA MET A 221 -8.13 6.50 15.36
C MET A 221 -8.43 7.22 16.68
N LYS A 222 -7.45 7.29 17.60
CA LYS A 222 -7.62 7.95 18.89
C LYS A 222 -7.93 9.44 18.74
N SER A 223 -7.42 10.11 17.72
CA SER A 223 -7.72 11.53 17.45
C SER A 223 -9.19 11.80 17.11
N LEU A 224 -9.93 10.78 16.71
CA LEU A 224 -11.38 10.84 16.43
C LEU A 224 -12.25 10.37 17.61
N SER A 225 -11.65 9.94 18.72
CA SER A 225 -12.39 9.46 19.89
C SER A 225 -13.36 10.52 20.44
N GLY A 226 -14.60 10.13 20.68
CA GLY A 226 -15.66 11.01 21.17
C GLY A 226 -16.24 11.95 20.11
N ARG A 227 -15.80 11.83 18.85
CA ARG A 227 -16.25 12.68 17.74
C ARG A 227 -16.99 11.93 16.64
N ILE A 228 -17.06 10.60 16.73
CA ILE A 228 -17.80 9.77 15.76
C ILE A 228 -19.10 9.32 16.40
N TRP A 229 -20.17 9.58 15.67
CA TRP A 229 -21.55 9.24 16.07
C TRP A 229 -22.21 8.44 14.96
N LYS A 230 -23.02 7.46 15.33
CA LYS A 230 -23.75 6.62 14.37
C LYS A 230 -25.26 6.76 14.57
N LYS A 231 -26.01 6.61 13.47
CA LYS A 231 -27.46 6.52 13.47
C LYS A 231 -27.92 5.69 12.29
N PHE A 232 -28.91 4.81 12.51
CA PHE A 232 -29.65 4.21 11.40
C PHE A 232 -30.55 5.24 10.75
N VAL A 233 -30.48 5.36 9.44
CA VAL A 233 -31.17 6.40 8.68
C VAL A 233 -31.84 5.84 7.44
N THR A 234 -32.95 6.45 7.03
CA THR A 234 -33.54 6.31 5.71
C THR A 234 -32.82 7.20 4.69
N THR A 235 -33.04 6.98 3.41
CA THR A 235 -32.45 7.84 2.35
C THR A 235 -32.88 9.30 2.49
N ALA A 236 -34.15 9.56 2.85
CA ALA A 236 -34.65 10.93 3.04
C ALA A 236 -34.03 11.63 4.26
N GLU A 237 -33.84 10.89 5.37
CA GLU A 237 -33.14 11.41 6.55
C GLU A 237 -31.67 11.70 6.24
N LEU A 238 -31.00 10.82 5.47
CA LEU A 238 -29.60 11.01 5.06
C LEU A 238 -29.41 12.30 4.26
N GLU A 239 -30.30 12.60 3.31
CA GLU A 239 -30.29 13.84 2.54
C GLU A 239 -30.47 15.08 3.44
N THR A 240 -31.31 14.97 4.45
CA THR A 240 -31.54 16.07 5.41
C THR A 240 -30.33 16.28 6.31
N LEU A 241 -29.78 15.21 6.86
CA LEU A 241 -28.59 15.25 7.73
C LEU A 241 -27.35 15.75 7.01
N SER A 242 -27.18 15.42 5.72
CA SER A 242 -26.02 15.86 4.92
C SER A 242 -25.93 17.39 4.76
N LYS A 243 -27.02 18.13 4.98
CA LYS A 243 -27.05 19.59 4.92
C LYS A 243 -26.52 20.27 6.19
N SER A 244 -26.56 19.57 7.33
CA SER A 244 -26.22 20.13 8.65
C SER A 244 -25.04 19.42 9.32
N LEU A 245 -24.78 18.17 8.99
CA LEU A 245 -23.75 17.36 9.61
C LEU A 245 -22.69 16.89 8.59
N THR A 246 -21.48 16.66 9.05
CA THR A 246 -20.44 16.06 8.23
C THR A 246 -20.57 14.54 8.27
N ILE A 247 -21.23 13.97 7.26
CA ILE A 247 -21.31 12.52 7.09
C ILE A 247 -19.97 12.05 6.52
N ILE A 248 -19.28 11.16 7.24
CA ILE A 248 -18.00 10.60 6.83
C ILE A 248 -18.16 9.26 6.12
N ALA A 249 -19.12 8.43 6.57
CA ALA A 249 -19.40 7.14 5.94
C ALA A 249 -20.88 6.78 6.03
N VAL A 250 -21.35 5.99 5.06
CA VAL A 250 -22.66 5.33 5.10
C VAL A 250 -22.43 3.85 4.81
N ARG A 251 -22.68 3.01 5.81
CA ARG A 251 -22.53 1.56 5.73
C ARG A 251 -23.90 0.89 5.64
N ARG A 252 -23.98 -0.29 5.01
CA ARG A 252 -25.19 -1.13 5.10
C ARG A 252 -24.97 -2.23 6.12
N VAL A 253 -25.80 -2.26 7.15
CA VAL A 253 -25.80 -3.26 8.21
C VAL A 253 -27.17 -3.92 8.23
N ALA A 254 -27.24 -5.23 7.99
CA ALA A 254 -28.49 -6.00 7.91
C ALA A 254 -29.55 -5.34 7.01
N GLY A 255 -29.14 -4.75 5.88
CA GLY A 255 -30.04 -4.09 4.91
C GLY A 255 -30.39 -2.63 5.23
N GLN A 256 -30.11 -2.14 6.43
CA GLN A 256 -30.36 -0.76 6.86
C GLN A 256 -29.12 0.13 6.61
N GLN A 257 -29.34 1.42 6.37
CA GLN A 257 -28.25 2.39 6.24
C GLN A 257 -27.84 2.88 7.63
N LEU A 258 -26.55 2.72 7.96
CA LEU A 258 -25.92 3.24 9.16
C LEU A 258 -25.01 4.40 8.75
N ALA A 259 -25.38 5.62 9.14
CA ALA A 259 -24.57 6.81 8.91
C ALA A 259 -23.59 7.01 10.06
N HIS A 260 -22.30 7.24 9.73
CA HIS A 260 -21.28 7.74 10.64
C HIS A 260 -21.08 9.23 10.38
N VAL A 261 -21.22 10.03 11.41
CA VAL A 261 -21.06 11.48 11.33
C VAL A 261 -19.93 11.96 12.24
N LEU A 262 -19.23 12.99 11.79
CA LEU A 262 -18.20 13.69 12.57
C LEU A 262 -18.82 14.90 13.23
N ALA A 263 -18.85 14.93 14.57
CA ALA A 263 -19.32 16.06 15.37
C ALA A 263 -18.58 16.09 16.72
N ASP A 264 -18.27 17.27 17.22
CA ASP A 264 -17.56 17.46 18.50
C ASP A 264 -18.46 17.15 19.74
N SER A 265 -19.76 17.07 19.54
CA SER A 265 -20.75 16.68 20.54
C SER A 265 -21.85 15.85 19.88
N GLN A 266 -22.64 15.13 20.69
CA GLN A 266 -23.79 14.37 20.22
C GLN A 266 -24.76 15.27 19.44
N PRO A 267 -25.05 14.98 18.16
CA PRO A 267 -25.92 15.86 17.34
C PRO A 267 -27.34 15.94 17.86
N ASP A 268 -27.91 14.84 18.27
CA ASP A 268 -29.19 14.73 19.00
C ASP A 268 -29.28 13.37 19.74
N SER A 269 -30.32 13.17 20.53
CA SER A 269 -30.52 11.97 21.38
C SER A 269 -30.65 10.65 20.62
N THR A 270 -30.81 10.68 19.30
CA THR A 270 -30.95 9.48 18.45
C THR A 270 -29.62 8.95 17.93
N PHE A 271 -28.54 9.73 18.11
CA PHE A 271 -27.20 9.31 17.75
C PHE A 271 -26.52 8.57 18.90
N GLU A 272 -25.80 7.50 18.58
CA GLU A 272 -25.00 6.74 19.53
C GLU A 272 -23.50 6.99 19.28
N PRO A 273 -22.69 7.09 20.36
CA PRO A 273 -21.24 7.20 20.19
C PRO A 273 -20.63 5.91 19.62
N VAL A 274 -19.56 6.05 18.86
CA VAL A 274 -18.81 4.93 18.27
C VAL A 274 -17.33 5.05 18.62
N SER A 275 -16.69 3.93 18.95
CA SER A 275 -15.24 3.86 18.94
C SER A 275 -14.75 3.92 17.48
N PRO A 276 -13.95 4.93 17.11
CA PRO A 276 -13.48 5.08 15.73
C PRO A 276 -12.67 3.87 15.27
N ASP A 277 -12.88 3.45 14.04
CA ASP A 277 -12.03 2.50 13.33
C ASP A 277 -11.18 3.20 12.25
N LEU A 278 -10.30 2.45 11.60
CA LEU A 278 -9.43 3.01 10.57
C LEU A 278 -10.21 3.43 9.30
N GLU A 279 -11.39 2.84 9.06
CA GLU A 279 -12.27 3.29 7.97
C GLU A 279 -12.84 4.68 8.25
N ASP A 280 -13.16 5.00 9.52
CA ASP A 280 -13.62 6.34 9.91
C ASP A 280 -12.52 7.39 9.66
N VAL A 281 -11.27 7.07 10.01
CA VAL A 281 -10.11 7.92 9.70
C VAL A 281 -9.96 8.11 8.19
N TYR A 282 -10.06 7.04 7.42
CA TYR A 282 -9.93 7.08 5.97
C TYR A 282 -10.99 7.96 5.32
N PHE A 283 -12.26 7.73 5.64
CA PHE A 283 -13.35 8.51 5.06
C PHE A 283 -13.37 9.97 5.54
N GLN A 284 -13.00 10.22 6.79
CA GLN A 284 -12.81 11.58 7.30
C GLN A 284 -11.71 12.33 6.51
N ALA A 285 -10.58 11.68 6.27
CA ALA A 285 -9.49 12.27 5.49
C ALA A 285 -9.93 12.59 4.05
N LEU A 286 -10.67 11.67 3.39
CA LEU A 286 -11.20 11.91 2.04
C LEU A 286 -12.20 13.06 2.01
N THR A 287 -13.10 13.14 2.97
CA THR A 287 -14.10 14.22 3.08
C THR A 287 -13.41 15.58 3.26
N THR A 288 -12.36 15.62 4.09
CA THR A 288 -11.55 16.84 4.28
C THR A 288 -10.85 17.26 2.98
N ALA A 289 -10.25 16.30 2.25
CA ALA A 289 -9.59 16.57 0.98
C ALA A 289 -10.56 17.10 -0.09
N GLN A 290 -11.79 16.59 -0.13
CA GLN A 290 -12.83 17.05 -1.06
C GLN A 290 -13.30 18.48 -0.76
N LYS A 291 -13.39 18.87 0.52
CA LYS A 291 -13.79 20.23 0.92
C LYS A 291 -12.69 21.26 0.67
N ALA A 292 -11.43 20.83 0.55
CA ALA A 292 -10.26 21.69 0.32
C ALA A 292 -9.87 21.84 -1.16
N ALA A 293 -10.58 21.19 -2.08
CA ALA A 293 -10.35 21.20 -3.52
C ALA A 293 -11.29 22.16 -4.24
#